data_2fd82ecb1751bbb9d99a3dad24cf65f3
#
_entry.id   2fd82ecb1751bbb9d99a3dad24cf65f3
#
_cell.length_a   1.000
_cell.length_b   1.000
_cell.length_c   1.000
_cell.angle_alpha   90.00
_cell.angle_beta   90.00
_cell.angle_gamma   90.00
#
_symmetry.space_group_name_H-M   'P 1'
#
loop_
_entity.id
_entity.type
_entity.pdbx_description
1 polymer ?
#
loop_
_entity_poly.entity_id
_entity_poly.type
_entity_poly.pdbx_seq_one_letter_code
_entity_poly.pdbx_strand_id
1 'polypeptide(L)'
;MKFKVFAIIFSFLFLFSCSNDNSNLKEELSVIIISSDHSVGKNILNFAILDINGNQITDKLESVIVRNLNSDNELIIETKFQKWFEGKGAYKSKLNLDESGFYELLIKINNIESKAIFNVNKKSLTPTIGEKPPILKTLKASKVSDLKKITSDPNPDMNLYNISYEDAIKNSKPTIVLFSTPALCVSGTCGPILENLKNIKKDYDEFNFLHIEVYKNFINKTLRDLDTLEVTDPVIEWGLPTEPWIFFLDNNGILKSKFEGFISENELISELNLLKDF
;
A
#
# COMPACT_ATOMS: atom_id res chain seq x y z
N MET A 1 -80.23 10.23 40.12
CA MET A 1 -80.05 9.25 39.07
C MET A 1 -78.55 9.02 38.94
N LYS A 2 -78.01 7.94 39.57
CA LYS A 2 -76.56 7.68 39.64
C LYS A 2 -76.22 6.62 38.58
N PHE A 3 -75.43 7.03 37.55
CA PHE A 3 -74.87 6.10 36.57
C PHE A 3 -73.62 5.45 37.14
N LYS A 4 -73.60 4.12 37.27
CA LYS A 4 -72.45 3.32 37.60
C LYS A 4 -71.74 2.99 36.28
N VAL A 5 -70.52 3.44 36.11
CA VAL A 5 -69.64 3.02 35.00
C VAL A 5 -68.92 1.75 35.42
N PHE A 6 -69.16 0.68 34.66
CA PHE A 6 -68.54 -0.61 34.82
C PHE A 6 -67.24 -0.59 34.00
N ALA A 7 -66.11 -0.62 34.65
CA ALA A 7 -64.80 -0.70 34.00
C ALA A 7 -64.48 -2.17 33.73
N ILE A 8 -64.47 -2.55 32.45
CA ILE A 8 -63.98 -3.86 31.99
C ILE A 8 -62.50 -3.76 31.82
N ILE A 9 -61.73 -4.41 32.71
CA ILE A 9 -60.28 -4.56 32.61
C ILE A 9 -60.02 -5.68 31.61
N PHE A 10 -59.57 -5.35 30.38
CA PHE A 10 -59.12 -6.30 29.38
C PHE A 10 -57.61 -6.60 29.62
N SER A 11 -57.34 -7.69 30.29
CA SER A 11 -55.97 -8.19 30.54
C SER A 11 -55.41 -8.75 29.22
N PHE A 12 -54.52 -7.94 28.60
CA PHE A 12 -53.77 -8.41 27.41
C PHE A 12 -52.56 -9.20 27.91
N LEU A 13 -52.65 -10.51 27.85
CA LEU A 13 -51.51 -11.42 28.01
C LEU A 13 -50.61 -11.30 26.78
N PHE A 14 -49.55 -10.50 26.88
CA PHE A 14 -48.45 -10.54 25.93
C PHE A 14 -47.67 -11.84 26.14
N LEU A 15 -47.89 -12.80 25.27
CA LEU A 15 -46.99 -13.93 25.08
C LEU A 15 -45.73 -13.41 24.40
N PHE A 16 -44.71 -13.14 25.19
CA PHE A 16 -43.35 -13.00 24.64
C PHE A 16 -42.92 -14.35 24.11
N SER A 17 -43.14 -14.57 22.81
CA SER A 17 -42.45 -15.60 22.06
C SER A 17 -41.01 -15.17 21.92
N CYS A 18 -40.11 -15.62 22.79
CA CYS A 18 -38.70 -15.62 22.50
C CYS A 18 -38.48 -16.63 21.36
N SER A 19 -38.48 -16.15 20.12
CA SER A 19 -37.81 -16.86 19.05
C SER A 19 -36.32 -16.81 19.37
N ASN A 20 -35.76 -17.93 19.78
CA ASN A 20 -34.32 -18.15 19.67
C ASN A 20 -34.00 -18.21 18.16
N ASP A 21 -33.90 -17.06 17.54
CA ASP A 21 -33.09 -16.94 16.35
C ASP A 21 -31.64 -17.18 16.77
N ASN A 22 -31.23 -18.42 16.71
CA ASN A 22 -29.83 -18.74 16.46
C ASN A 22 -29.49 -18.21 15.07
N SER A 23 -29.41 -16.90 14.94
CA SER A 23 -28.67 -16.27 13.89
C SER A 23 -27.23 -16.73 14.07
N ASN A 24 -26.83 -17.76 13.30
CA ASN A 24 -25.43 -17.98 12.99
C ASN A 24 -24.88 -16.59 12.65
N LEU A 25 -24.17 -15.98 13.58
CA LEU A 25 -23.33 -14.83 13.29
C LEU A 25 -22.40 -15.34 12.18
N LYS A 26 -22.75 -15.07 10.92
CA LYS A 26 -21.81 -15.27 9.82
C LYS A 26 -20.59 -14.48 10.24
N GLU A 27 -19.49 -15.17 10.46
CA GLU A 27 -18.22 -14.50 10.64
C GLU A 27 -18.05 -13.57 9.44
N GLU A 28 -18.10 -12.26 9.68
CA GLU A 28 -18.03 -11.24 8.64
C GLU A 28 -16.58 -10.85 8.49
N LEU A 29 -16.02 -11.03 7.30
CA LEU A 29 -14.65 -10.67 6.98
C LEU A 29 -14.64 -9.39 6.15
N SER A 30 -13.72 -8.49 6.45
CA SER A 30 -13.47 -7.29 5.67
C SER A 30 -12.22 -7.47 4.82
N VAL A 31 -12.33 -7.24 3.51
CA VAL A 31 -11.19 -7.23 2.58
C VAL A 31 -10.80 -5.79 2.30
N ILE A 32 -9.54 -5.46 2.53
CA ILE A 32 -8.99 -4.12 2.31
C ILE A 32 -7.94 -4.20 1.20
N ILE A 33 -8.19 -3.53 0.08
CA ILE A 33 -7.19 -3.36 -0.98
C ILE A 33 -6.16 -2.34 -0.50
N ILE A 34 -4.89 -2.73 -0.46
CA ILE A 34 -3.78 -1.90 0.01
C ILE A 34 -3.10 -1.19 -1.17
N SER A 35 -2.90 -1.90 -2.29
CA SER A 35 -2.34 -1.30 -3.50
C SER A 35 -3.34 -0.37 -4.18
N SER A 36 -2.88 0.80 -4.63
CA SER A 36 -3.73 1.89 -5.11
C SER A 36 -3.60 2.21 -6.61
N ASP A 37 -2.50 1.80 -7.26
CA ASP A 37 -2.26 2.05 -8.68
C ASP A 37 -2.32 0.75 -9.49
N HIS A 38 -3.52 0.42 -9.95
CA HIS A 38 -3.75 -0.69 -10.87
C HIS A 38 -4.04 -0.17 -12.27
N SER A 39 -3.42 -0.79 -13.27
CA SER A 39 -3.62 -0.43 -14.68
C SER A 39 -3.62 -1.65 -15.58
N VAL A 40 -4.03 -1.48 -16.82
CA VAL A 40 -3.91 -2.54 -17.84
C VAL A 40 -2.48 -3.01 -17.91
N GLY A 41 -2.27 -4.33 -17.91
CA GLY A 41 -0.98 -4.99 -17.92
C GLY A 41 -0.62 -5.67 -16.58
N LYS A 42 0.69 -5.77 -16.29
CA LYS A 42 1.22 -6.43 -15.09
C LYS A 42 1.00 -5.58 -13.84
N ASN A 43 0.43 -6.19 -12.81
CA ASN A 43 0.12 -5.55 -11.54
C ASN A 43 0.61 -6.38 -10.36
N ILE A 44 0.79 -5.69 -9.22
CA ILE A 44 0.92 -6.30 -7.90
C ILE A 44 -0.33 -5.89 -7.13
N LEU A 45 -1.15 -6.86 -6.74
CA LEU A 45 -2.31 -6.66 -5.89
C LEU A 45 -1.92 -7.03 -4.46
N ASN A 46 -1.95 -6.04 -3.57
CA ASN A 46 -1.77 -6.23 -2.13
C ASN A 46 -3.10 -5.99 -1.43
N PHE A 47 -3.49 -6.89 -0.53
CA PHE A 47 -4.71 -6.76 0.25
C PHE A 47 -4.56 -7.38 1.64
N ALA A 48 -5.35 -6.92 2.59
CA ALA A 48 -5.49 -7.50 3.93
C ALA A 48 -6.91 -8.01 4.14
N ILE A 49 -7.04 -8.96 5.07
CA ILE A 49 -8.33 -9.49 5.51
C ILE A 49 -8.39 -9.30 7.01
N LEU A 50 -9.49 -8.72 7.49
CA LEU A 50 -9.73 -8.49 8.90
C LEU A 50 -10.98 -9.25 9.36
N ASP A 51 -10.97 -9.78 10.57
CA ASP A 51 -12.15 -10.25 11.25
C ASP A 51 -13.04 -9.10 11.76
N ILE A 52 -14.18 -9.41 12.32
CA ILE A 52 -15.14 -8.42 12.87
C ILE A 52 -14.53 -7.58 14.02
N ASN A 53 -13.48 -8.06 14.68
CA ASN A 53 -12.78 -7.36 15.74
C ASN A 53 -11.61 -6.50 15.22
N GLY A 54 -11.37 -6.52 13.90
CA GLY A 54 -10.26 -5.82 13.27
C GLY A 54 -8.93 -6.56 13.35
N ASN A 55 -8.91 -7.82 13.78
CA ASN A 55 -7.69 -8.63 13.77
C ASN A 55 -7.39 -9.11 12.35
N GLN A 56 -6.11 -9.11 12.00
CA GLN A 56 -5.69 -9.56 10.68
C GLN A 56 -5.74 -11.08 10.58
N ILE A 57 -6.41 -11.58 9.54
CA ILE A 57 -6.39 -12.98 9.13
C ILE A 57 -5.12 -13.21 8.30
N THR A 58 -4.38 -14.27 8.63
CA THR A 58 -3.10 -14.62 7.98
C THR A 58 -3.09 -16.05 7.43
N ASP A 59 -4.23 -16.72 7.50
CA ASP A 59 -4.38 -18.12 7.12
C ASP A 59 -4.32 -18.32 5.60
N LYS A 60 -4.12 -19.56 5.19
CA LYS A 60 -4.15 -19.92 3.77
C LYS A 60 -5.56 -19.74 3.21
N LEU A 61 -5.71 -18.98 2.15
CA LEU A 61 -6.97 -18.79 1.44
C LEU A 61 -7.31 -20.03 0.60
N GLU A 62 -8.60 -20.40 0.56
CA GLU A 62 -9.10 -21.52 -0.25
C GLU A 62 -9.14 -21.13 -1.73
N SER A 63 -9.62 -19.93 -2.02
CA SER A 63 -9.62 -19.38 -3.37
C SER A 63 -9.53 -17.86 -3.34
N VAL A 64 -8.92 -17.31 -4.38
CA VAL A 64 -8.88 -15.87 -4.65
C VAL A 64 -9.17 -15.66 -6.13
N ILE A 65 -10.22 -14.92 -6.40
CA ILE A 65 -10.72 -14.66 -7.76
C ILE A 65 -10.74 -13.15 -7.99
N VAL A 66 -10.26 -12.73 -9.13
CA VAL A 66 -10.39 -11.36 -9.61
C VAL A 66 -11.30 -11.38 -10.82
N ARG A 67 -12.41 -10.64 -10.75
CA ARG A 67 -13.45 -10.57 -11.76
C ARG A 67 -13.58 -9.15 -12.30
N ASN A 68 -13.61 -9.00 -13.63
CA ASN A 68 -13.97 -7.74 -14.26
C ASN A 68 -15.49 -7.56 -14.19
N LEU A 69 -15.97 -6.46 -13.62
CA LEU A 69 -17.41 -6.21 -13.46
C LEU A 69 -18.12 -5.78 -14.76
N ASN A 70 -17.36 -5.48 -15.82
CA ASN A 70 -17.89 -5.11 -17.13
C ASN A 70 -17.89 -6.27 -18.14
N SER A 71 -17.28 -7.40 -17.80
CA SER A 71 -17.20 -8.61 -18.61
C SER A 71 -17.30 -9.85 -17.72
N ASP A 72 -17.52 -11.01 -18.31
CA ASP A 72 -17.58 -12.29 -17.57
C ASP A 72 -16.18 -12.88 -17.31
N ASN A 73 -15.11 -12.09 -17.48
CA ASN A 73 -13.74 -12.56 -17.30
C ASN A 73 -13.37 -12.69 -15.82
N GLU A 74 -12.99 -13.89 -15.42
CA GLU A 74 -12.53 -14.22 -14.09
C GLU A 74 -11.10 -14.77 -14.15
N LEU A 75 -10.27 -14.36 -13.18
CA LEU A 75 -8.92 -14.86 -12.98
C LEU A 75 -8.82 -15.49 -11.60
N ILE A 76 -8.47 -16.78 -11.53
CA ILE A 76 -8.05 -17.39 -10.27
C ILE A 76 -6.58 -17.02 -10.08
N ILE A 77 -6.26 -16.38 -8.96
CA ILE A 77 -4.92 -15.89 -8.70
C ILE A 77 -4.28 -16.60 -7.49
N GLU A 78 -2.99 -16.85 -7.60
CA GLU A 78 -2.19 -17.34 -6.47
C GLU A 78 -1.81 -16.17 -5.57
N THR A 79 -1.98 -16.37 -4.27
CA THR A 79 -1.62 -15.38 -3.26
C THR A 79 -0.67 -15.97 -2.24
N LYS A 80 0.23 -15.13 -1.74
CA LYS A 80 1.11 -15.46 -0.62
C LYS A 80 0.95 -14.41 0.46
N PHE A 81 0.76 -14.84 1.72
CA PHE A 81 0.84 -13.94 2.84
C PHE A 81 2.28 -13.56 3.08
N GLN A 82 2.56 -12.27 3.01
CA GLN A 82 3.87 -11.70 3.28
C GLN A 82 3.85 -11.05 4.65
N LYS A 83 4.61 -11.60 5.60
CA LYS A 83 4.80 -10.97 6.90
C LYS A 83 5.62 -9.70 6.75
N TRP A 84 5.19 -8.68 7.47
CA TRP A 84 5.91 -7.44 7.66
C TRP A 84 6.52 -7.42 9.06
N PHE A 85 6.64 -6.27 9.66
CA PHE A 85 7.08 -6.06 11.03
C PHE A 85 5.88 -6.16 12.00
N GLU A 86 6.17 -6.39 13.28
CA GLU A 86 5.18 -6.41 14.38
C GLU A 86 3.95 -7.32 14.15
N GLY A 87 4.15 -8.43 13.44
CA GLY A 87 3.06 -9.38 13.18
C GLY A 87 2.05 -8.96 12.12
N LYS A 88 2.21 -7.78 11.52
CA LYS A 88 1.41 -7.32 10.38
C LYS A 88 1.85 -8.01 9.09
N GLY A 89 1.08 -7.83 8.04
CA GLY A 89 1.40 -8.35 6.71
C GLY A 89 0.33 -8.04 5.67
N ALA A 90 0.50 -8.59 4.48
CA ALA A 90 -0.50 -8.52 3.42
C ALA A 90 -0.45 -9.78 2.55
N TYR A 91 -1.58 -10.12 1.97
CA TYR A 91 -1.61 -11.05 0.84
C TYR A 91 -1.14 -10.32 -0.41
N LYS A 92 -0.26 -10.96 -1.17
CA LYS A 92 0.35 -10.41 -2.37
C LYS A 92 0.16 -11.35 -3.54
N SER A 93 -0.26 -10.80 -4.67
CA SER A 93 -0.42 -11.50 -5.93
C SER A 93 0.21 -10.71 -7.06
N LYS A 94 0.80 -11.41 -8.02
CA LYS A 94 1.17 -10.85 -9.32
C LYS A 94 0.15 -11.31 -10.34
N LEU A 95 -0.46 -10.37 -11.08
CA LEU A 95 -1.49 -10.69 -12.07
C LEU A 95 -1.39 -9.77 -13.28
N ASN A 96 -1.96 -10.21 -14.39
CA ASN A 96 -2.11 -9.40 -15.60
C ASN A 96 -3.58 -9.04 -15.79
N LEU A 97 -3.87 -7.74 -15.98
CA LEU A 97 -5.21 -7.22 -16.18
C LEU A 97 -5.32 -6.67 -17.61
N ASP A 98 -6.21 -7.24 -18.41
CA ASP A 98 -6.26 -6.97 -19.84
C ASP A 98 -7.15 -5.76 -20.19
N GLU A 99 -8.05 -5.37 -19.30
CA GLU A 99 -9.02 -4.30 -19.53
C GLU A 99 -9.03 -3.30 -18.36
N SER A 100 -9.39 -2.05 -18.65
CA SER A 100 -9.67 -1.04 -17.62
C SER A 100 -11.11 -1.12 -17.14
N GLY A 101 -11.38 -0.72 -15.90
CA GLY A 101 -12.71 -0.71 -15.31
C GLY A 101 -12.72 -1.12 -13.86
N PHE A 102 -13.90 -1.40 -13.33
CA PHE A 102 -14.03 -1.91 -11.97
C PHE A 102 -13.87 -3.43 -11.94
N TYR A 103 -13.09 -3.87 -10.95
CA TYR A 103 -12.85 -5.28 -10.67
C TYR A 103 -13.29 -5.61 -9.26
N GLU A 104 -13.76 -6.83 -9.06
CA GLU A 104 -14.07 -7.42 -7.77
C GLU A 104 -12.98 -8.42 -7.41
N LEU A 105 -12.40 -8.27 -6.22
CA LEU A 105 -11.61 -9.30 -5.56
C LEU A 105 -12.54 -10.11 -4.68
N LEU A 106 -12.73 -11.38 -4.99
CA LEU A 106 -13.51 -12.33 -4.21
C LEU A 106 -12.55 -13.30 -3.52
N ILE A 107 -12.64 -13.43 -2.20
CA ILE A 107 -11.84 -14.36 -1.41
C ILE A 107 -12.74 -15.38 -0.73
N LYS A 108 -12.22 -16.59 -0.55
CA LYS A 108 -12.86 -17.64 0.25
C LYS A 108 -11.88 -18.22 1.25
N ILE A 109 -12.33 -18.29 2.50
CA ILE A 109 -11.60 -18.86 3.63
C ILE A 109 -12.60 -19.48 4.62
N ASN A 110 -12.37 -20.72 5.06
CA ASN A 110 -13.23 -21.45 6.03
C ASN A 110 -14.73 -21.43 5.64
N ASN A 111 -15.05 -21.57 4.33
CA ASN A 111 -16.39 -21.46 3.75
C ASN A 111 -17.05 -20.07 3.89
N ILE A 112 -16.30 -19.03 4.30
CA ILE A 112 -16.75 -17.65 4.31
C ILE A 112 -16.25 -16.98 3.04
N GLU A 113 -17.14 -16.27 2.35
CA GLU A 113 -16.81 -15.47 1.19
C GLU A 113 -16.85 -13.98 1.56
N SER A 114 -15.85 -13.23 1.13
CA SER A 114 -15.82 -11.79 1.26
C SER A 114 -15.22 -11.16 0.01
N LYS A 115 -15.51 -9.86 -0.20
CA LYS A 115 -15.13 -9.20 -1.43
C LYS A 115 -14.74 -7.73 -1.22
N ALA A 116 -13.95 -7.22 -2.16
CA ALA A 116 -13.64 -5.81 -2.29
C ALA A 116 -13.64 -5.40 -3.76
N ILE A 117 -13.89 -4.13 -4.02
CA ILE A 117 -13.88 -3.57 -5.38
C ILE A 117 -12.68 -2.65 -5.51
N PHE A 118 -12.00 -2.71 -6.65
CA PHE A 118 -10.92 -1.80 -7.00
C PHE A 118 -11.03 -1.36 -8.46
N ASN A 119 -10.40 -0.21 -8.77
CA ASN A 119 -10.41 0.33 -10.13
C ASN A 119 -9.11 -0.01 -10.85
N VAL A 120 -9.22 -0.31 -12.14
CA VAL A 120 -8.10 -0.55 -13.05
C VAL A 120 -8.12 0.55 -14.12
N ASN A 121 -7.10 1.37 -14.15
CA ASN A 121 -6.94 2.46 -15.09
C ASN A 121 -6.43 1.97 -16.46
N LYS A 122 -6.66 2.72 -17.52
CA LYS A 122 -6.04 2.43 -18.83
C LYS A 122 -4.52 2.54 -18.80
N LYS A 123 -4.00 3.47 -17.96
CA LYS A 123 -2.57 3.68 -17.72
C LYS A 123 -2.34 3.86 -16.23
N SER A 124 -1.17 3.48 -15.77
CA SER A 124 -0.71 3.71 -14.42
C SER A 124 -0.72 5.21 -14.06
N LEU A 125 -1.07 5.53 -12.83
CA LEU A 125 -0.95 6.89 -12.27
C LEU A 125 0.50 7.25 -12.02
N THR A 126 1.32 6.27 -11.61
CA THR A 126 2.75 6.41 -11.33
C THR A 126 3.57 6.05 -12.57
N PRO A 127 4.88 6.31 -12.61
CA PRO A 127 5.72 6.01 -13.77
C PRO A 127 5.55 4.59 -14.31
N THR A 128 5.52 4.47 -15.63
CA THR A 128 5.27 3.21 -16.35
C THR A 128 6.54 2.36 -16.42
N ILE A 129 6.42 1.06 -16.10
CA ILE A 129 7.51 0.10 -16.27
C ILE A 129 7.90 -0.01 -17.75
N GLY A 130 9.20 0.04 -18.05
CA GLY A 130 9.76 0.05 -19.40
C GLY A 130 9.99 1.43 -19.99
N GLU A 131 9.56 2.50 -19.33
CA GLU A 131 9.74 3.88 -19.75
C GLU A 131 10.72 4.62 -18.84
N LYS A 132 11.21 5.78 -19.28
CA LYS A 132 11.97 6.71 -18.44
C LYS A 132 11.00 7.60 -17.69
N PRO A 133 11.01 7.58 -16.35
CA PRO A 133 10.19 8.51 -15.56
C PRO A 133 10.55 9.98 -15.83
N PRO A 134 9.64 10.93 -15.51
CA PRO A 134 9.97 12.35 -15.52
C PRO A 134 11.20 12.67 -14.68
N ILE A 135 12.00 13.63 -15.12
CA ILE A 135 13.19 14.08 -14.38
C ILE A 135 12.74 14.95 -13.21
N LEU A 136 13.02 14.50 -12.01
CA LEU A 136 12.68 15.20 -10.78
C LEU A 136 13.81 16.14 -10.34
N LYS A 137 13.45 17.31 -9.85
CA LYS A 137 14.35 18.16 -9.07
C LYS A 137 14.23 17.75 -7.61
N THR A 138 15.26 17.14 -7.06
CA THR A 138 15.27 16.71 -5.67
C THR A 138 16.32 17.40 -4.83
N LEU A 139 16.03 17.53 -3.54
CA LEU A 139 16.98 18.09 -2.59
C LEU A 139 18.15 17.14 -2.39
N LYS A 140 19.34 17.70 -2.18
CA LYS A 140 20.54 16.98 -1.74
C LYS A 140 21.20 17.67 -0.55
N ALA A 141 21.80 16.88 0.33
CA ALA A 141 22.56 17.37 1.46
C ALA A 141 24.04 17.54 1.08
N SER A 142 24.62 18.68 1.43
CA SER A 142 26.07 18.92 1.32
C SER A 142 26.78 18.59 2.65
N LYS A 143 26.06 18.60 3.76
CA LYS A 143 26.54 18.32 5.12
C LYS A 143 25.43 17.74 5.97
N VAL A 144 25.79 17.05 7.05
CA VAL A 144 24.84 16.37 7.94
C VAL A 144 23.77 17.30 8.51
N SER A 145 24.10 18.58 8.77
CA SER A 145 23.11 19.55 9.27
C SER A 145 21.97 19.88 8.29
N ASP A 146 22.15 19.59 7.00
CA ASP A 146 21.13 19.83 5.98
C ASP A 146 20.01 18.78 6.06
N LEU A 147 20.33 17.56 6.55
CA LEU A 147 19.40 16.43 6.62
C LEU A 147 18.11 16.75 7.36
N LYS A 148 18.19 17.55 8.43
CA LYS A 148 17.01 17.97 9.22
C LYS A 148 15.96 18.75 8.41
N LYS A 149 16.34 19.29 7.25
CA LYS A 149 15.45 20.03 6.34
C LYS A 149 14.98 19.18 5.16
N ILE A 150 15.59 18.01 4.95
CA ILE A 150 15.41 17.18 3.77
C ILE A 150 14.58 15.95 4.09
N THR A 151 14.67 15.44 5.33
CA THR A 151 13.98 14.21 5.70
C THR A 151 13.46 14.24 7.14
N SER A 152 12.35 13.56 7.36
CA SER A 152 11.76 13.28 8.67
C SER A 152 12.36 12.03 9.35
N ASP A 153 13.32 11.35 8.69
CA ASP A 153 14.00 10.20 9.27
C ASP A 153 14.74 10.60 10.56
N PRO A 154 14.48 9.97 11.72
CA PRO A 154 15.16 10.29 12.96
C PRO A 154 16.66 9.93 12.95
N ASN A 155 17.07 8.99 12.09
CA ASN A 155 18.46 8.53 11.97
C ASN A 155 18.93 8.51 10.51
N PRO A 156 19.01 9.68 9.84
CA PRO A 156 19.23 9.74 8.40
C PRO A 156 20.66 9.31 8.02
N ASP A 157 20.77 8.46 7.00
CA ASP A 157 22.03 8.11 6.37
C ASP A 157 22.36 9.12 5.26
N MET A 158 23.42 9.89 5.42
CA MET A 158 23.88 10.91 4.47
C MET A 158 23.99 10.40 3.02
N ASN A 159 24.32 9.12 2.84
CA ASN A 159 24.50 8.52 1.52
C ASN A 159 23.20 8.36 0.71
N LEU A 160 22.03 8.51 1.34
CA LEU A 160 20.73 8.53 0.64
C LEU A 160 20.36 9.94 0.13
N TYR A 161 21.18 10.98 0.47
CA TYR A 161 20.85 12.38 0.23
C TYR A 161 22.03 13.16 -0.37
N ASN A 162 23.17 12.52 -0.66
CA ASN A 162 24.38 13.19 -1.19
C ASN A 162 24.34 13.44 -2.69
N ILE A 163 23.35 12.88 -3.39
CA ILE A 163 23.11 13.06 -4.83
C ILE A 163 21.64 13.39 -5.07
N SER A 164 21.35 14.28 -6.03
CA SER A 164 19.97 14.53 -6.49
C SER A 164 19.55 13.48 -7.51
N TYR A 165 18.23 13.29 -7.73
CA TYR A 165 17.75 12.36 -8.74
C TYR A 165 18.24 12.76 -10.16
N GLU A 166 18.17 14.04 -10.50
CA GLU A 166 18.65 14.55 -11.79
C GLU A 166 20.15 14.33 -12.04
N ASP A 167 20.96 14.26 -10.97
CA ASP A 167 22.39 13.94 -11.08
C ASP A 167 22.59 12.40 -11.11
N ALA A 168 21.80 11.64 -10.34
CA ALA A 168 21.88 10.19 -10.27
C ALA A 168 21.61 9.52 -11.63
N ILE A 169 20.59 9.96 -12.35
CA ILE A 169 20.25 9.38 -13.67
C ILE A 169 21.26 9.71 -14.77
N LYS A 170 22.18 10.65 -14.55
CA LYS A 170 23.24 11.04 -15.51
C LYS A 170 24.53 10.23 -15.36
N ASN A 171 24.74 9.56 -14.22
CA ASN A 171 26.00 8.89 -13.93
C ASN A 171 26.04 7.42 -14.41
N SER A 172 25.02 6.97 -15.14
CA SER A 172 24.91 5.61 -15.72
C SER A 172 25.00 4.48 -14.70
N LYS A 173 24.61 4.73 -13.45
CA LYS A 173 24.42 3.70 -12.44
C LYS A 173 22.94 3.38 -12.30
N PRO A 174 22.56 2.11 -12.08
CA PRO A 174 21.19 1.80 -11.69
C PRO A 174 20.80 2.60 -10.44
N THR A 175 19.56 3.04 -10.40
CA THR A 175 19.09 3.98 -9.39
C THR A 175 17.84 3.47 -8.68
N ILE A 176 17.90 3.41 -7.36
CA ILE A 176 16.77 3.08 -6.49
C ILE A 176 16.26 4.35 -5.85
N VAL A 177 14.95 4.60 -5.98
CA VAL A 177 14.29 5.81 -5.44
C VAL A 177 13.18 5.38 -4.50
N LEU A 178 13.31 5.71 -3.22
CA LEU A 178 12.30 5.49 -2.19
C LEU A 178 11.63 6.83 -1.86
N PHE A 179 10.31 6.88 -2.00
CA PHE A 179 9.47 7.95 -1.48
C PHE A 179 8.82 7.50 -0.17
N SER A 180 9.10 8.20 0.91
CA SER A 180 8.48 7.90 2.20
C SER A 180 8.59 9.08 3.16
N THR A 181 7.70 9.10 4.18
CA THR A 181 7.77 10.04 5.31
C THR A 181 7.87 9.25 6.62
N PRO A 182 9.07 8.86 7.06
CA PRO A 182 9.25 7.93 8.18
C PRO A 182 8.59 8.36 9.48
N ALA A 183 8.58 9.65 9.82
CA ALA A 183 8.00 10.16 11.06
C ALA A 183 6.47 10.34 11.02
N LEU A 184 5.85 10.44 9.83
CA LEU A 184 4.43 10.82 9.68
C LEU A 184 3.63 9.79 8.88
N CYS A 185 4.13 8.58 8.74
CA CYS A 185 3.55 7.52 7.93
C CYS A 185 2.37 6.83 8.64
N VAL A 186 1.18 6.96 8.09
CA VAL A 186 -0.06 6.36 8.65
C VAL A 186 -0.03 4.84 8.58
N SER A 187 0.50 4.26 7.50
CA SER A 187 0.59 2.80 7.34
C SER A 187 1.63 2.15 8.26
N GLY A 188 2.55 2.94 8.80
CA GLY A 188 3.66 2.47 9.62
C GLY A 188 4.74 1.72 8.83
N THR A 189 4.66 1.67 7.49
CA THR A 189 5.61 0.91 6.64
C THR A 189 6.81 1.74 6.16
N CYS A 190 6.73 3.07 6.20
CA CYS A 190 7.77 3.98 5.67
C CYS A 190 9.11 3.87 6.41
N GLY A 191 9.09 3.81 7.74
CA GLY A 191 10.30 3.61 8.53
C GLY A 191 10.95 2.26 8.25
N PRO A 192 10.23 1.14 8.40
CA PRO A 192 10.76 -0.20 8.12
C PRO A 192 11.33 -0.39 6.70
N ILE A 193 10.68 0.12 5.66
CA ILE A 193 11.24 0.01 4.30
C ILE A 193 12.53 0.85 4.13
N LEU A 194 12.60 2.01 4.77
CA LEU A 194 13.80 2.84 4.74
C LEU A 194 14.96 2.18 5.49
N GLU A 195 14.69 1.52 6.62
CA GLU A 195 15.72 0.76 7.34
C GLU A 195 16.21 -0.44 6.51
N ASN A 196 15.32 -1.19 5.86
CA ASN A 196 15.71 -2.24 4.93
C ASN A 196 16.65 -1.70 3.84
N LEU A 197 16.30 -0.54 3.25
CA LEU A 197 17.12 0.09 2.21
C LEU A 197 18.50 0.50 2.73
N LYS A 198 18.58 1.09 3.95
CA LYS A 198 19.85 1.46 4.60
C LYS A 198 20.75 0.25 4.88
N ASN A 199 20.14 -0.88 5.26
CA ASN A 199 20.88 -2.10 5.54
C ASN A 199 21.50 -2.68 4.28
N ILE A 200 20.71 -2.80 3.22
CA ILE A 200 21.11 -3.45 1.98
C ILE A 200 22.12 -2.60 1.19
N LYS A 201 21.94 -1.29 1.11
CA LYS A 201 22.81 -0.43 0.30
C LYS A 201 24.30 -0.53 0.62
N LYS A 202 24.66 -0.99 1.81
CA LYS A 202 26.06 -1.15 2.25
C LYS A 202 26.85 -2.15 1.39
N ASP A 203 26.13 -3.09 0.76
CA ASP A 203 26.70 -4.16 -0.04
C ASP A 203 26.55 -3.92 -1.56
N TYR A 204 26.09 -2.71 -1.96
CA TYR A 204 25.75 -2.38 -3.35
C TYR A 204 26.25 -0.99 -3.76
N ASP A 205 27.57 -0.77 -3.73
CA ASP A 205 28.20 0.53 -4.08
C ASP A 205 28.06 0.92 -5.56
N GLU A 206 27.74 -0.05 -6.41
CA GLU A 206 27.50 0.16 -7.84
C GLU A 206 26.17 0.85 -8.16
N PHE A 207 25.26 0.98 -7.17
CA PHE A 207 23.94 1.58 -7.33
C PHE A 207 23.88 2.99 -6.72
N ASN A 208 22.99 3.82 -7.25
CA ASN A 208 22.52 5.02 -6.55
C ASN A 208 21.32 4.65 -5.67
N PHE A 209 21.31 5.10 -4.42
CA PHE A 209 20.17 4.97 -3.52
C PHE A 209 19.72 6.35 -3.08
N LEU A 210 18.45 6.69 -3.32
CA LEU A 210 17.86 7.96 -2.94
C LEU A 210 16.64 7.74 -2.06
N HIS A 211 16.52 8.56 -1.03
CA HIS A 211 15.28 8.74 -0.28
C HIS A 211 14.74 10.14 -0.51
N ILE A 212 13.48 10.24 -0.90
CA ILE A 212 12.76 11.48 -1.16
C ILE A 212 11.63 11.58 -0.14
N GLU A 213 11.64 12.67 0.63
CA GLU A 213 10.59 12.99 1.58
C GLU A 213 9.29 13.35 0.83
N VAL A 214 8.16 12.83 1.32
CA VAL A 214 6.85 13.04 0.66
C VAL A 214 6.28 14.42 0.95
N TYR A 215 6.53 14.98 2.15
CA TYR A 215 5.96 16.27 2.55
C TYR A 215 7.01 17.38 2.69
N LYS A 216 6.66 18.58 2.23
CA LYS A 216 7.54 19.79 2.30
C LYS A 216 7.68 20.35 3.72
N ASN A 217 6.58 20.31 4.48
CA ASN A 217 6.43 21.02 5.74
C ASN A 217 6.32 20.08 6.95
N PHE A 218 7.08 18.98 6.93
CA PHE A 218 7.05 17.94 7.96
C PHE A 218 7.68 18.37 9.30
N ILE A 219 8.48 19.43 9.34
CA ILE A 219 9.20 19.87 10.54
C ILE A 219 8.21 20.28 11.63
N ASN A 220 8.37 19.73 12.85
CA ASN A 220 7.49 19.93 14.00
C ASN A 220 6.04 19.48 13.78
N LYS A 221 5.78 18.62 12.79
CA LYS A 221 4.49 18.00 12.55
C LYS A 221 4.37 16.65 13.22
N THR A 222 3.15 16.24 13.47
CA THR A 222 2.76 14.95 14.03
C THR A 222 1.66 14.30 13.17
N LEU A 223 1.27 13.07 13.46
CA LEU A 223 0.15 12.41 12.80
C LEU A 223 -1.20 13.13 12.98
N ARG A 224 -1.28 14.13 13.86
CA ARG A 224 -2.49 14.98 14.03
C ARG A 224 -2.56 16.13 13.03
N ASP A 225 -1.46 16.39 12.33
CA ASP A 225 -1.30 17.53 11.42
C ASP A 225 -1.38 17.11 9.94
N LEU A 226 -1.79 15.86 9.65
CA LEU A 226 -1.76 15.28 8.29
C LEU A 226 -2.52 16.09 7.25
N ASP A 227 -3.65 16.69 7.64
CA ASP A 227 -4.49 17.56 6.79
C ASP A 227 -3.83 18.90 6.45
N THR A 228 -2.75 19.25 7.14
CA THR A 228 -1.96 20.47 6.91
C THR A 228 -0.65 20.22 6.16
N LEU A 229 -0.35 18.95 5.83
CA LEU A 229 0.86 18.59 5.13
C LEU A 229 0.74 18.89 3.63
N GLU A 230 1.83 19.39 3.06
CA GLU A 230 1.94 19.68 1.65
C GLU A 230 2.87 18.68 0.98
N VAL A 231 2.38 17.96 -0.03
CA VAL A 231 3.21 17.03 -0.79
C VAL A 231 4.30 17.76 -1.59
N THR A 232 5.44 17.10 -1.76
CA THR A 232 6.56 17.63 -2.56
C THR A 232 6.26 17.56 -4.05
N ASP A 233 6.92 18.42 -4.83
CA ASP A 233 6.76 18.43 -6.29
C ASP A 233 7.11 17.07 -6.93
N PRO A 234 8.18 16.35 -6.52
CA PRO A 234 8.44 14.99 -6.99
C PRO A 234 7.27 14.00 -6.85
N VAL A 235 6.52 14.06 -5.74
CA VAL A 235 5.32 13.23 -5.52
C VAL A 235 4.23 13.55 -6.53
N ILE A 236 4.01 14.85 -6.78
CA ILE A 236 3.02 15.33 -7.76
C ILE A 236 3.44 14.95 -9.19
N GLU A 237 4.71 15.17 -9.54
CA GLU A 237 5.23 14.89 -10.88
C GLU A 237 5.23 13.40 -11.23
N TRP A 238 5.42 12.53 -10.24
CA TRP A 238 5.32 11.07 -10.42
C TRP A 238 3.93 10.51 -10.14
N GLY A 239 2.96 11.35 -9.78
CA GLY A 239 1.56 10.98 -9.60
C GLY A 239 1.32 9.95 -8.50
N LEU A 240 2.10 10.01 -7.41
CA LEU A 240 2.03 9.02 -6.34
C LEU A 240 0.75 9.23 -5.50
N PRO A 241 -0.18 8.26 -5.48
CA PRO A 241 -1.44 8.39 -4.74
C PRO A 241 -1.30 8.14 -3.24
N THR A 242 -0.23 7.45 -2.84
CA THR A 242 0.03 6.99 -1.46
C THR A 242 1.52 7.01 -1.16
N GLU A 243 1.91 6.57 0.04
CA GLU A 243 3.28 6.28 0.46
C GLU A 243 3.35 5.01 1.35
N PRO A 244 4.49 4.30 1.37
CA PRO A 244 5.71 4.54 0.60
C PRO A 244 5.65 3.94 -0.82
N TRP A 245 6.50 4.45 -1.71
CA TRP A 245 6.77 3.88 -3.01
C TRP A 245 8.26 3.69 -3.23
N ILE A 246 8.67 2.58 -3.84
CA ILE A 246 10.04 2.34 -4.25
C ILE A 246 10.11 1.97 -5.73
N PHE A 247 11.07 2.58 -6.44
CA PHE A 247 11.26 2.46 -7.87
C PHE A 247 12.68 1.99 -8.17
N PHE A 248 12.82 1.08 -9.13
CA PHE A 248 14.08 0.48 -9.55
C PHE A 248 14.33 0.82 -11.01
N LEU A 249 15.35 1.65 -11.26
CA LEU A 249 15.74 2.10 -12.59
C LEU A 249 17.07 1.46 -12.99
N ASP A 250 17.18 1.05 -14.25
CA ASP A 250 18.44 0.54 -14.81
C ASP A 250 19.46 1.69 -15.05
N ASN A 251 20.65 1.31 -15.55
CA ASN A 251 21.74 2.25 -15.86
C ASN A 251 21.41 3.25 -16.97
N ASN A 252 20.33 3.02 -17.73
CA ASN A 252 19.80 3.93 -18.75
C ASN A 252 18.70 4.83 -18.22
N GLY A 253 18.31 4.69 -16.93
CA GLY A 253 17.21 5.40 -16.30
C GLY A 253 15.84 4.87 -16.70
N ILE A 254 15.73 3.65 -17.22
CA ILE A 254 14.45 2.99 -17.55
C ILE A 254 13.93 2.29 -16.31
N LEU A 255 12.65 2.53 -15.98
CA LEU A 255 11.99 1.88 -14.85
C LEU A 255 11.79 0.39 -15.12
N LYS A 256 12.33 -0.47 -14.28
CA LYS A 256 12.26 -1.93 -14.39
C LYS A 256 11.22 -2.55 -13.46
N SER A 257 11.09 -2.00 -12.26
CA SER A 257 10.08 -2.42 -11.29
C SER A 257 9.73 -1.30 -10.32
N LYS A 258 8.55 -1.40 -9.72
CA LYS A 258 8.05 -0.48 -8.69
C LYS A 258 7.19 -1.24 -7.70
N PHE A 259 7.18 -0.78 -6.45
CA PHE A 259 6.39 -1.37 -5.37
C PHE A 259 5.74 -0.29 -4.53
N GLU A 260 4.51 -0.53 -4.16
CA GLU A 260 3.75 0.26 -3.19
C GLU A 260 3.74 -0.45 -1.83
N GLY A 261 3.92 0.30 -0.76
CA GLY A 261 3.92 -0.25 0.59
C GLY A 261 5.22 -0.94 0.95
N PHE A 262 5.14 -1.94 1.82
CA PHE A 262 6.30 -2.64 2.34
C PHE A 262 6.89 -3.63 1.33
N ILE A 263 8.23 -3.64 1.23
CA ILE A 263 9.02 -4.65 0.54
C ILE A 263 10.07 -5.20 1.51
N SER A 264 10.21 -6.52 1.57
CA SER A 264 11.18 -7.18 2.43
C SER A 264 12.60 -7.04 1.90
N GLU A 265 13.61 -7.23 2.76
CA GLU A 265 15.02 -7.24 2.35
C GLU A 265 15.29 -8.27 1.26
N ASN A 266 14.73 -9.47 1.35
CA ASN A 266 14.90 -10.50 0.31
C ASN A 266 14.34 -10.09 -1.04
N GLU A 267 13.19 -9.38 -1.06
CA GLU A 267 12.63 -8.85 -2.30
C GLU A 267 13.47 -7.71 -2.85
N LEU A 268 13.97 -6.80 -1.99
CA LEU A 268 14.91 -5.74 -2.38
C LEU A 268 16.16 -6.35 -3.03
N ILE A 269 16.78 -7.34 -2.39
CA ILE A 269 17.96 -8.05 -2.92
C ILE A 269 17.64 -8.70 -4.28
N SER A 270 16.47 -9.32 -4.40
CA SER A 270 16.04 -9.91 -5.67
C SER A 270 15.93 -8.88 -6.80
N GLU A 271 15.32 -7.72 -6.51
CA GLU A 271 15.19 -6.64 -7.50
C GLU A 271 16.55 -6.01 -7.88
N LEU A 272 17.45 -5.83 -6.91
CA LEU A 272 18.80 -5.34 -7.16
C LEU A 272 19.62 -6.32 -8.04
N ASN A 273 19.51 -7.62 -7.78
CA ASN A 273 20.18 -8.62 -8.61
C ASN A 273 19.65 -8.64 -10.04
N LEU A 274 18.34 -8.47 -10.24
CA LEU A 274 17.77 -8.33 -11.58
C LEU A 274 18.30 -7.09 -12.31
N LEU A 275 18.61 -6.00 -11.60
CA LEU A 275 19.16 -4.79 -12.21
C LEU A 275 20.63 -4.94 -12.62
N LYS A 276 21.40 -5.85 -12.03
CA LYS A 276 22.81 -6.09 -12.41
C LYS A 276 22.94 -6.68 -13.81
N ASP A 277 21.87 -7.33 -14.31
CA ASP A 277 21.84 -7.97 -15.62
C ASP A 277 21.56 -6.98 -16.77
N PHE A 278 21.36 -5.69 -16.46
CA PHE A 278 21.11 -4.61 -17.42
C PHE A 278 22.24 -3.59 -17.43
#